data_6e99285ac734694a39705ab2d0306aaa
#
_entry.id   6e99285ac734694a39705ab2d0306aaa
#
_cell.length_a   1.000
_cell.length_b   1.000
_cell.length_c   1.000
_cell.angle_alpha   90.00
_cell.angle_beta   90.00
_cell.angle_gamma   90.00
#
_symmetry.space_group_name_H-M   'P 1'
#
loop_
_entity.id
_entity.type
_entity.pdbx_description
1 polymer ?
#
loop_
_entity_poly.entity_id
_entity_poly.type
_entity_poly.pdbx_seq_one_letter_code
_entity_poly.pdbx_strand_id
1 'polypeptide(L)'
;MKSAHRITAEIHPSYNIPTHHFYKGNNPSGKTIGPVTSYHLKYSFTLPGTYQGIGLSINSFNGREIIGSPVVLYIFQGARLIDFSRKWSLGYEWNLGISYGWKQTDVIQSKSNIYINVGLPFTWRPSQQWEIHAGPEYTHFSNGDTMYPNGGANPVGLRFGATYIIGHDESKSIGKELFSSEADLTGRRFNYDLFLYGAWRAARVMDGHTLHLLNRKFALGGLSFNPLYRLNRHFLAGPSLDIQTDTSTGLDYTEGDNDNPSCLSSPGLWKQTSFGLSIRGELEMPLFSINLGIGYNVIRNVSDIKSFYSTYSLKTFVGKKMFISIGYRLSAAQYTHNLMFGMGFRL
;
A
#
# COMPACT_ATOMS: atom_id res chain seq x y z
N MET A 1 2.09 25.86 18.89
CA MET A 1 1.29 26.19 17.66
C MET A 1 -0.06 25.53 17.78
N LYS A 2 -1.17 26.26 17.58
CA LYS A 2 -2.49 25.63 17.48
C LYS A 2 -2.58 25.00 16.11
N SER A 3 -2.81 23.69 16.06
CA SER A 3 -3.04 22.94 14.81
C SER A 3 -4.34 23.41 14.16
N ALA A 4 -4.35 23.69 12.86
CA ALA A 4 -5.59 23.90 12.12
C ALA A 4 -6.28 22.57 11.89
N HIS A 5 -7.61 22.55 11.97
CA HIS A 5 -8.44 21.40 11.69
C HIS A 5 -9.06 21.55 10.29
N ARG A 6 -9.28 20.46 9.60
CA ARG A 6 -9.71 20.46 8.20
C ARG A 6 -10.82 19.43 8.02
N ILE A 7 -11.91 19.84 7.40
CA ILE A 7 -13.01 18.97 6.99
C ILE A 7 -13.08 19.02 5.47
N THR A 8 -12.98 17.86 4.83
CA THR A 8 -12.92 17.76 3.37
C THR A 8 -14.00 16.83 2.84
N ALA A 9 -14.70 17.28 1.81
CA ALA A 9 -15.61 16.46 1.03
C ALA A 9 -15.10 16.36 -0.41
N GLU A 10 -15.10 15.13 -0.96
CA GLU A 10 -14.58 14.86 -2.32
C GLU A 10 -15.49 13.90 -3.08
N ILE A 11 -15.46 14.04 -4.41
CA ILE A 11 -16.00 13.10 -5.38
C ILE A 11 -14.88 12.67 -6.33
N HIS A 12 -14.76 11.35 -6.55
CA HIS A 12 -13.72 10.77 -7.39
C HIS A 12 -14.35 9.95 -8.53
N PRO A 13 -14.62 10.57 -9.70
CA PRO A 13 -14.94 9.85 -10.92
C PRO A 13 -13.69 9.14 -11.45
N SER A 14 -13.78 7.83 -11.59
CA SER A 14 -12.65 6.95 -11.93
C SER A 14 -13.09 5.86 -12.89
N TYR A 15 -12.12 5.20 -13.50
CA TYR A 15 -12.32 4.02 -14.33
C TYR A 15 -11.42 2.89 -13.82
N ASN A 16 -12.02 1.75 -13.51
CA ASN A 16 -11.30 0.56 -13.11
C ASN A 16 -10.57 -0.05 -14.30
N ILE A 17 -9.24 -0.11 -14.25
CA ILE A 17 -8.42 -0.73 -15.30
C ILE A 17 -8.76 -2.21 -15.33
N PRO A 18 -9.23 -2.77 -16.47
CA PRO A 18 -9.68 -4.15 -16.56
C PRO A 18 -8.49 -5.12 -16.67
N THR A 19 -7.82 -5.36 -15.56
CA THR A 19 -6.67 -6.28 -15.45
C THR A 19 -7.06 -7.75 -15.56
N HIS A 20 -8.33 -8.09 -15.39
CA HIS A 20 -8.87 -9.44 -15.49
C HIS A 20 -10.05 -9.52 -16.48
N HIS A 21 -10.25 -10.67 -17.13
CA HIS A 21 -11.33 -10.89 -18.10
C HIS A 21 -12.73 -10.66 -17.50
N PHE A 22 -12.90 -10.91 -16.22
CA PHE A 22 -14.13 -10.63 -15.48
C PHE A 22 -14.56 -9.16 -15.63
N TYR A 23 -13.65 -8.21 -15.50
CA TYR A 23 -13.93 -6.79 -15.67
C TYR A 23 -14.22 -6.40 -17.12
N LYS A 24 -13.79 -7.22 -18.09
CA LYS A 24 -14.02 -7.03 -19.54
C LYS A 24 -15.36 -7.58 -20.02
N GLY A 25 -16.18 -8.13 -19.13
CA GLY A 25 -17.51 -8.69 -19.47
C GLY A 25 -17.64 -10.19 -19.28
N ASN A 26 -16.57 -10.92 -18.96
CA ASN A 26 -16.68 -12.33 -18.59
C ASN A 26 -17.17 -12.47 -17.13
N ASN A 27 -18.40 -12.03 -16.88
CA ASN A 27 -19.07 -11.99 -15.59
C ASN A 27 -20.57 -12.25 -15.77
N PRO A 28 -21.35 -12.51 -14.72
CA PRO A 28 -22.77 -12.84 -14.81
C PRO A 28 -23.65 -11.82 -15.54
N SER A 29 -23.22 -10.54 -15.63
CA SER A 29 -24.00 -9.53 -16.37
C SER A 29 -23.60 -9.38 -17.83
N GLY A 30 -22.51 -9.97 -18.26
CA GLY A 30 -21.94 -9.79 -19.60
C GLY A 30 -21.40 -8.37 -19.88
N LYS A 31 -21.37 -7.48 -18.87
CA LYS A 31 -21.01 -6.06 -19.04
C LYS A 31 -19.63 -5.76 -18.48
N THR A 32 -18.94 -4.80 -19.11
CA THR A 32 -17.67 -4.26 -18.59
C THR A 32 -17.91 -3.52 -17.26
N ILE A 33 -17.12 -3.84 -16.25
CA ILE A 33 -17.10 -3.15 -14.95
C ILE A 33 -15.93 -2.16 -14.95
N GLY A 34 -16.18 -0.96 -15.44
CA GLY A 34 -15.18 0.09 -15.59
C GLY A 34 -15.45 1.34 -14.75
N PRO A 35 -16.56 2.07 -15.01
CA PRO A 35 -16.84 3.30 -14.26
C PRO A 35 -17.01 3.07 -12.76
N VAL A 36 -16.37 3.95 -11.97
CA VAL A 36 -16.43 3.97 -10.51
C VAL A 36 -16.63 5.42 -10.08
N THR A 37 -17.52 5.66 -9.15
CA THR A 37 -17.63 6.95 -8.47
C THR A 37 -17.49 6.75 -6.98
N SER A 38 -16.55 7.46 -6.37
CA SER A 38 -16.32 7.39 -4.93
C SER A 38 -16.64 8.73 -4.28
N TYR A 39 -17.25 8.69 -3.11
CA TYR A 39 -17.56 9.84 -2.29
C TYR A 39 -16.78 9.74 -1.00
N HIS A 40 -16.08 10.80 -0.64
CA HIS A 40 -15.17 10.81 0.50
C HIS A 40 -15.55 11.93 1.48
N LEU A 41 -15.48 11.61 2.76
CA LEU A 41 -15.53 12.58 3.86
C LEU A 41 -14.29 12.38 4.71
N LYS A 42 -13.52 13.45 4.95
CA LYS A 42 -12.24 13.39 5.63
C LYS A 42 -12.17 14.43 6.74
N TYR A 43 -11.52 14.05 7.82
CA TYR A 43 -11.10 14.95 8.88
C TYR A 43 -9.60 14.87 9.06
N SER A 44 -8.94 16.02 9.11
CA SER A 44 -7.49 16.08 9.32
C SER A 44 -7.09 17.28 10.17
N PHE A 45 -5.84 17.25 10.59
CA PHE A 45 -5.20 18.37 11.26
C PHE A 45 -3.86 18.66 10.58
N THR A 46 -3.46 19.93 10.64
CA THR A 46 -2.22 20.41 10.04
C THR A 46 -1.06 20.24 11.00
N LEU A 47 0.03 19.71 10.51
CA LEU A 47 1.35 19.67 11.13
C LEU A 47 2.34 20.50 10.30
N PRO A 48 3.55 20.84 10.80
CA PRO A 48 4.53 21.53 10.00
C PRO A 48 4.78 20.83 8.66
N GLY A 49 4.43 21.52 7.56
CA GLY A 49 4.62 21.04 6.19
C GLY A 49 3.62 19.98 5.69
N THR A 50 2.77 19.40 6.54
CA THR A 50 1.86 18.32 6.17
C THR A 50 0.48 18.46 6.80
N TYR A 51 -0.49 17.73 6.28
CA TYR A 51 -1.76 17.47 6.94
C TYR A 51 -2.02 15.94 6.95
N GLN A 52 -2.73 15.48 7.96
CA GLN A 52 -3.02 14.06 8.13
C GLN A 52 -4.27 13.83 8.95
N GLY A 53 -4.91 12.69 8.73
CA GLY A 53 -6.16 12.39 9.40
C GLY A 53 -6.76 11.05 9.04
N ILE A 54 -8.07 10.99 9.19
CA ILE A 54 -8.89 9.82 8.90
C ILE A 54 -9.94 10.18 7.87
N GLY A 55 -10.32 9.22 7.03
CA GLY A 55 -11.36 9.39 6.02
C GLY A 55 -12.26 8.17 5.92
N LEU A 56 -13.46 8.43 5.46
CA LEU A 56 -14.46 7.43 5.11
C LEU A 56 -14.84 7.63 3.65
N SER A 57 -14.98 6.54 2.88
CA SER A 57 -15.52 6.62 1.53
C SER A 57 -16.50 5.51 1.20
N ILE A 58 -17.37 5.78 0.24
CA ILE A 58 -18.24 4.78 -0.40
C ILE A 58 -17.86 4.75 -1.87
N ASN A 59 -17.60 3.53 -2.39
CA ASN A 59 -17.15 3.33 -3.76
C ASN A 59 -18.25 2.62 -4.56
N SER A 60 -18.84 3.32 -5.52
CA SER A 60 -19.92 2.81 -6.36
C SER A 60 -19.38 2.41 -7.74
N PHE A 61 -19.26 1.12 -7.98
CA PHE A 61 -18.93 0.56 -9.30
C PHE A 61 -20.18 0.46 -10.15
N ASN A 62 -20.05 0.61 -11.48
CA ASN A 62 -21.17 0.38 -12.41
C ASN A 62 -21.66 -1.08 -12.44
N GLY A 63 -20.93 -2.02 -11.85
CA GLY A 63 -21.29 -3.41 -11.61
C GLY A 63 -21.56 -3.74 -10.14
N ARG A 64 -22.11 -2.80 -9.38
CA ARG A 64 -22.36 -2.95 -7.93
C ARG A 64 -23.22 -4.17 -7.54
N GLU A 65 -24.09 -4.60 -8.42
CA GLU A 65 -24.90 -5.80 -8.25
C GLU A 65 -24.05 -7.08 -8.25
N ILE A 66 -22.86 -7.03 -8.85
CA ILE A 66 -21.92 -8.17 -8.96
C ILE A 66 -20.82 -8.06 -7.92
N ILE A 67 -20.09 -6.92 -7.86
CA ILE A 67 -18.90 -6.79 -7.01
C ILE A 67 -19.15 -6.01 -5.71
N GLY A 68 -20.33 -5.41 -5.54
CA GLY A 68 -20.71 -4.66 -4.36
C GLY A 68 -20.41 -3.15 -4.47
N SER A 69 -20.65 -2.45 -3.35
CA SER A 69 -20.32 -1.03 -3.16
C SER A 69 -19.52 -0.89 -1.87
N PRO A 70 -18.22 -1.14 -1.89
CA PRO A 70 -17.43 -1.18 -0.68
C PRO A 70 -17.32 0.19 0.00
N VAL A 71 -17.41 0.16 1.32
CA VAL A 71 -17.11 1.28 2.21
C VAL A 71 -15.66 1.15 2.66
N VAL A 72 -14.93 2.24 2.75
CA VAL A 72 -13.52 2.28 3.16
C VAL A 72 -13.35 3.17 4.37
N LEU A 73 -12.68 2.67 5.40
CA LEU A 73 -12.11 3.46 6.46
C LEU A 73 -10.60 3.54 6.25
N TYR A 74 -10.03 4.75 6.24
CA TYR A 74 -8.62 4.94 5.93
C TYR A 74 -7.98 6.07 6.73
N ILE A 75 -6.66 5.97 6.91
CA ILE A 75 -5.78 7.06 7.30
C ILE A 75 -5.21 7.70 6.05
N PHE A 76 -4.87 8.98 6.13
CA PHE A 76 -4.25 9.68 5.01
C PHE A 76 -3.27 10.74 5.48
N GLN A 77 -2.35 11.07 4.59
CA GLN A 77 -1.42 12.18 4.73
C GLN A 77 -1.24 12.86 3.38
N GLY A 78 -1.15 14.17 3.42
CA GLY A 78 -0.79 14.96 2.26
C GLY A 78 0.11 16.12 2.64
N ALA A 79 0.73 16.71 1.62
CA ALA A 79 1.55 17.89 1.76
C ALA A 79 1.53 18.72 0.47
N ARG A 80 1.81 20.00 0.62
CA ARG A 80 2.06 20.89 -0.52
C ARG A 80 3.51 20.73 -0.97
N LEU A 81 3.69 20.34 -2.22
CA LEU A 81 5.01 20.21 -2.83
C LEU A 81 5.51 21.53 -3.41
N ILE A 82 4.65 22.25 -4.16
CA ILE A 82 5.01 23.46 -4.89
C ILE A 82 3.93 24.52 -4.65
N ASP A 83 4.32 25.68 -4.21
CA ASP A 83 3.46 26.87 -4.19
C ASP A 83 3.78 27.71 -5.44
N PHE A 84 2.84 27.75 -6.40
CA PHE A 84 2.94 28.60 -7.59
C PHE A 84 2.63 30.06 -7.26
N SER A 85 1.76 30.25 -6.25
CA SER A 85 1.43 31.57 -5.69
C SER A 85 0.84 31.39 -4.28
N ARG A 86 0.45 32.49 -3.64
CA ARG A 86 -0.27 32.42 -2.35
C ARG A 86 -1.61 31.66 -2.43
N LYS A 87 -2.20 31.58 -3.62
CA LYS A 87 -3.52 30.96 -3.85
C LYS A 87 -3.46 29.58 -4.51
N TRP A 88 -2.35 29.24 -5.18
CA TRP A 88 -2.25 28.03 -5.98
C TRP A 88 -1.09 27.17 -5.57
N SER A 89 -1.34 25.89 -5.39
CA SER A 89 -0.29 24.91 -5.08
C SER A 89 -0.56 23.55 -5.70
N LEU A 90 0.50 22.78 -5.90
CA LEU A 90 0.47 21.36 -6.19
C LEU A 90 0.87 20.58 -4.94
N GLY A 91 0.16 19.54 -4.61
CA GLY A 91 0.45 18.66 -3.50
C GLY A 91 0.50 17.19 -3.90
N TYR A 92 0.72 16.35 -2.91
CA TYR A 92 0.45 14.93 -2.96
C TYR A 92 -0.45 14.53 -1.80
N GLU A 93 -1.14 13.44 -1.95
CA GLU A 93 -1.87 12.78 -0.87
C GLU A 93 -1.87 11.27 -1.11
N TRP A 94 -1.60 10.51 -0.06
CA TRP A 94 -1.77 9.07 -0.05
C TRP A 94 -2.76 8.67 1.05
N ASN A 95 -3.52 7.61 0.78
CA ASN A 95 -4.50 7.03 1.68
C ASN A 95 -4.20 5.53 1.84
N LEU A 96 -4.31 5.01 3.05
CA LEU A 96 -4.19 3.59 3.36
C LEU A 96 -5.32 3.18 4.28
N GLY A 97 -6.04 2.12 3.94
CA GLY A 97 -7.18 1.69 4.74
C GLY A 97 -7.66 0.27 4.45
N ILE A 98 -8.83 0.00 4.99
CA ILE A 98 -9.53 -1.27 4.80
C ILE A 98 -10.90 -0.97 4.20
N SER A 99 -11.22 -1.66 3.12
CA SER A 99 -12.53 -1.66 2.49
C SER A 99 -13.33 -2.89 2.92
N TYR A 100 -14.64 -2.72 3.05
CA TYR A 100 -15.58 -3.79 3.38
C TYR A 100 -16.86 -3.65 2.55
N GLY A 101 -17.51 -4.78 2.23
CA GLY A 101 -18.75 -4.80 1.46
C GLY A 101 -18.58 -5.27 0.03
N TRP A 102 -17.45 -5.91 -0.28
CA TRP A 102 -17.26 -6.62 -1.54
C TRP A 102 -18.12 -7.86 -1.60
N LYS A 103 -18.68 -8.15 -2.77
CA LYS A 103 -19.30 -9.45 -3.08
C LYS A 103 -18.21 -10.41 -3.57
N GLN A 104 -18.30 -11.65 -3.11
CA GLN A 104 -17.39 -12.70 -3.54
C GLN A 104 -17.69 -13.10 -4.99
N THR A 105 -16.67 -13.16 -5.80
CA THR A 105 -16.72 -13.44 -7.24
C THR A 105 -15.50 -14.26 -7.67
N ASP A 106 -15.46 -14.65 -8.93
CA ASP A 106 -14.30 -15.35 -9.53
C ASP A 106 -13.03 -14.45 -9.59
N VAL A 107 -13.10 -13.21 -9.15
CA VAL A 107 -11.97 -12.27 -9.17
C VAL A 107 -11.66 -11.69 -7.80
N ILE A 108 -12.64 -11.60 -6.93
CA ILE A 108 -12.51 -11.10 -5.56
C ILE A 108 -13.19 -12.07 -4.61
N GLN A 109 -12.42 -12.81 -3.82
CA GLN A 109 -12.95 -13.79 -2.87
C GLN A 109 -13.12 -13.21 -1.46
N SER A 110 -12.47 -12.11 -1.12
CA SER A 110 -12.55 -11.50 0.20
C SER A 110 -13.61 -10.41 0.28
N LYS A 111 -14.43 -10.43 1.36
CA LYS A 111 -15.36 -9.33 1.68
C LYS A 111 -14.64 -8.06 2.17
N SER A 112 -13.39 -8.20 2.60
CA SER A 112 -12.53 -7.10 3.07
C SER A 112 -11.26 -7.06 2.26
N ASN A 113 -10.87 -5.87 1.79
CA ASN A 113 -9.65 -5.69 1.03
C ASN A 113 -8.88 -4.47 1.55
N ILE A 114 -7.58 -4.48 1.41
CA ILE A 114 -6.73 -3.32 1.63
C ILE A 114 -7.08 -2.28 0.57
N TYR A 115 -7.11 -1.03 0.98
CA TYR A 115 -7.29 0.13 0.14
C TYR A 115 -6.04 0.98 0.17
N ILE A 116 -5.50 1.26 -1.00
CA ILE A 116 -4.40 2.20 -1.20
C ILE A 116 -4.85 3.20 -2.26
N ASN A 117 -4.66 4.51 -1.98
CA ASN A 117 -4.91 5.54 -2.96
C ASN A 117 -3.76 6.54 -2.92
N VAL A 118 -3.37 7.04 -4.08
CA VAL A 118 -2.40 8.12 -4.23
C VAL A 118 -2.92 9.13 -5.23
N GLY A 119 -2.70 10.41 -4.96
CA GLY A 119 -3.15 11.48 -5.83
C GLY A 119 -2.26 12.71 -5.76
N LEU A 120 -2.39 13.56 -6.78
CA LEU A 120 -1.66 14.81 -6.93
C LEU A 120 -2.68 15.98 -7.01
N PRO A 121 -3.18 16.48 -5.86
CA PRO A 121 -4.13 17.57 -5.84
C PRO A 121 -3.48 18.90 -6.25
N PHE A 122 -4.08 19.56 -7.24
CA PHE A 122 -3.87 20.96 -7.57
C PHE A 122 -4.92 21.76 -6.80
N THR A 123 -4.46 22.65 -5.91
CA THR A 123 -5.30 23.31 -4.91
C THR A 123 -5.37 24.81 -5.15
N TRP A 124 -6.59 25.35 -5.16
CA TRP A 124 -6.89 26.76 -5.17
C TRP A 124 -7.46 27.20 -3.80
N ARG A 125 -6.92 28.31 -3.25
CA ARG A 125 -7.33 28.91 -1.99
C ARG A 125 -8.04 30.25 -2.25
N PRO A 126 -9.39 30.24 -2.41
CA PRO A 126 -10.14 31.48 -2.57
C PRO A 126 -10.11 32.35 -1.31
N SER A 127 -10.02 31.72 -0.13
CA SER A 127 -9.93 32.40 1.18
C SER A 127 -8.98 31.64 2.13
N GLN A 128 -8.81 32.14 3.34
CA GLN A 128 -8.05 31.44 4.38
C GLN A 128 -8.76 30.20 4.93
N GLN A 129 -10.08 30.12 4.80
CA GLN A 129 -10.90 29.03 5.30
C GLN A 129 -11.22 27.98 4.24
N TRP A 130 -11.06 28.28 2.96
CA TRP A 130 -11.46 27.37 1.89
C TRP A 130 -10.32 26.99 0.96
N GLU A 131 -10.24 25.71 0.69
CA GLU A 131 -9.45 25.13 -0.39
C GLU A 131 -10.35 24.35 -1.32
N ILE A 132 -10.19 24.55 -2.61
CA ILE A 132 -10.82 23.75 -3.67
C ILE A 132 -9.69 23.04 -4.41
N HIS A 133 -9.83 21.75 -4.64
CA HIS A 133 -8.77 20.99 -5.27
C HIS A 133 -9.31 20.01 -6.32
N ALA A 134 -8.48 19.77 -7.33
CA ALA A 134 -8.69 18.78 -8.34
C ALA A 134 -7.35 18.14 -8.73
N GLY A 135 -7.35 16.89 -9.15
CA GLY A 135 -6.12 16.24 -9.59
C GLY A 135 -6.28 14.79 -9.97
N PRO A 136 -5.29 14.20 -10.61
CA PRO A 136 -5.27 12.79 -10.93
C PRO A 136 -5.07 11.93 -9.68
N GLU A 137 -5.61 10.70 -9.74
CA GLU A 137 -5.43 9.72 -8.68
C GLU A 137 -5.38 8.29 -9.23
N TYR A 138 -4.79 7.43 -8.43
CA TYR A 138 -4.80 5.98 -8.60
C TYR A 138 -5.25 5.31 -7.31
N THR A 139 -6.14 4.34 -7.43
CA THR A 139 -6.63 3.52 -6.31
C THR A 139 -6.32 2.06 -6.57
N HIS A 140 -6.00 1.33 -5.52
CA HIS A 140 -5.79 -0.12 -5.55
C HIS A 140 -6.54 -0.80 -4.41
N PHE A 141 -7.30 -1.85 -4.75
CA PHE A 141 -7.94 -2.74 -3.80
C PHE A 141 -7.42 -4.15 -3.98
N SER A 142 -6.95 -4.79 -2.91
CA SER A 142 -6.58 -6.21 -2.92
C SER A 142 -6.58 -6.79 -1.51
N ASN A 143 -6.64 -8.11 -1.40
CA ASN A 143 -6.56 -8.76 -0.10
C ASN A 143 -5.13 -9.21 0.28
N GLY A 144 -4.11 -8.85 -0.52
CA GLY A 144 -2.72 -9.23 -0.26
C GLY A 144 -2.45 -10.73 -0.37
N ASP A 145 -3.17 -11.42 -1.25
CA ASP A 145 -3.11 -12.87 -1.47
C ASP A 145 -3.45 -13.71 -0.22
N THR A 146 -4.16 -13.11 0.74
CA THR A 146 -4.65 -13.85 1.91
C THR A 146 -5.79 -14.82 1.56
N MET A 147 -6.45 -14.62 0.43
CA MET A 147 -7.49 -15.48 -0.16
C MET A 147 -7.43 -15.42 -1.69
N TYR A 148 -7.64 -16.55 -2.36
CA TYR A 148 -7.80 -16.60 -3.82
C TYR A 148 -9.26 -16.83 -4.22
N PRO A 149 -9.68 -16.31 -5.39
CA PRO A 149 -8.93 -15.40 -6.27
C PRO A 149 -8.78 -13.99 -5.68
N ASN A 150 -7.67 -13.30 -6.05
CA ASN A 150 -7.36 -11.93 -5.66
C ASN A 150 -6.95 -11.12 -6.90
N GLY A 151 -7.88 -10.91 -7.82
CA GLY A 151 -7.64 -10.07 -9.01
C GLY A 151 -7.64 -8.58 -8.71
N GLY A 152 -8.06 -8.18 -7.53
CA GLY A 152 -8.11 -6.79 -7.09
C GLY A 152 -8.98 -5.88 -7.97
N ALA A 153 -8.96 -4.58 -7.67
CA ALA A 153 -9.52 -3.55 -8.52
C ALA A 153 -8.57 -2.32 -8.54
N ASN A 154 -8.44 -1.69 -9.71
CA ASN A 154 -7.44 -0.65 -9.97
C ASN A 154 -8.08 0.58 -10.62
N PRO A 155 -8.92 1.37 -9.93
CA PRO A 155 -9.46 2.62 -10.44
C PRO A 155 -8.38 3.69 -10.67
N VAL A 156 -8.42 4.32 -11.84
CA VAL A 156 -7.66 5.52 -12.19
C VAL A 156 -8.64 6.62 -12.53
N GLY A 157 -8.45 7.81 -12.03
CA GLY A 157 -9.40 8.88 -12.24
C GLY A 157 -8.93 10.24 -11.79
N LEU A 158 -9.91 11.07 -11.53
CA LEU A 158 -9.73 12.41 -11.02
C LEU A 158 -10.42 12.53 -9.66
N ARG A 159 -9.83 13.31 -8.77
CA ARG A 159 -10.47 13.78 -7.55
C ARG A 159 -10.89 15.22 -7.68
N PHE A 160 -12.02 15.56 -7.11
CA PHE A 160 -12.51 16.92 -6.97
C PHE A 160 -13.01 17.09 -5.55
N GLY A 161 -12.63 18.19 -4.90
CA GLY A 161 -13.05 18.39 -3.52
C GLY A 161 -12.92 19.79 -3.01
N ALA A 162 -13.54 20.00 -1.85
CA ALA A 162 -13.47 21.21 -1.09
C ALA A 162 -13.12 20.91 0.37
N THR A 163 -12.24 21.72 0.92
CA THR A 163 -11.79 21.64 2.30
C THR A 163 -12.17 22.93 3.03
N TYR A 164 -12.81 22.77 4.18
CA TYR A 164 -13.03 23.87 5.13
C TYR A 164 -12.00 23.80 6.25
N ILE A 165 -11.29 24.91 6.49
CA ILE A 165 -10.21 25.02 7.47
C ILE A 165 -10.71 25.78 8.69
N ILE A 166 -10.59 25.14 9.86
CA ILE A 166 -10.92 25.71 11.17
C ILE A 166 -9.61 26.07 11.87
N GLY A 167 -9.43 27.37 12.17
CA GLY A 167 -8.19 27.90 12.73
C GLY A 167 -7.30 28.54 11.67
N HIS A 168 -6.03 28.76 12.00
CA HIS A 168 -5.04 29.37 11.09
C HIS A 168 -4.11 28.28 10.56
N ASP A 169 -4.11 28.11 9.25
CA ASP A 169 -3.15 27.24 8.56
C ASP A 169 -1.94 28.06 8.07
N GLU A 170 -0.91 28.10 8.89
CA GLU A 170 0.39 28.73 8.56
C GLU A 170 1.36 27.77 7.85
N SER A 171 0.90 26.58 7.46
CA SER A 171 1.75 25.56 6.84
C SER A 171 2.34 26.06 5.52
N LYS A 172 3.66 25.97 5.38
CA LYS A 172 4.37 26.27 4.15
C LYS A 172 4.55 25.03 3.30
N SER A 173 4.78 25.21 2.00
CA SER A 173 5.17 24.10 1.12
C SER A 173 6.47 23.46 1.59
N ILE A 174 6.49 22.13 1.65
CA ILE A 174 7.68 21.35 2.00
C ILE A 174 8.61 21.10 0.81
N GLY A 175 8.21 21.47 -0.40
CA GLY A 175 8.97 21.12 -1.62
C GLY A 175 10.38 21.65 -1.62
N LYS A 176 10.62 22.89 -1.16
CA LYS A 176 11.98 23.42 -1.02
C LYS A 176 12.78 22.63 0.02
N GLU A 177 12.17 22.23 1.13
CA GLU A 177 12.83 21.45 2.18
C GLU A 177 13.11 20.01 1.72
N LEU A 178 12.20 19.40 0.95
CA LEU A 178 12.37 18.06 0.41
C LEU A 178 13.58 17.95 -0.54
N PHE A 179 13.79 18.98 -1.37
CA PHE A 179 14.81 18.95 -2.42
C PHE A 179 16.02 19.85 -2.11
N SER A 180 16.06 20.52 -0.94
CA SER A 180 17.24 21.28 -0.53
C SER A 180 18.38 20.35 -0.13
N SER A 181 19.56 20.58 -0.69
CA SER A 181 20.79 19.94 -0.25
C SER A 181 21.40 20.59 1.00
N GLU A 182 20.88 21.75 1.44
CA GLU A 182 21.28 22.37 2.69
C GLU A 182 20.67 21.60 3.85
N ALA A 183 21.45 20.64 4.30
CA ALA A 183 21.13 19.79 5.41
C ALA A 183 21.29 20.56 6.72
N ASP A 184 20.20 21.05 7.23
CA ASP A 184 20.07 21.23 8.68
C ASP A 184 19.98 19.81 9.28
N LEU A 185 21.15 19.15 9.35
CA LEU A 185 21.31 17.76 9.83
C LEU A 185 21.23 17.74 11.35
N THR A 186 20.11 18.21 11.90
CA THR A 186 19.80 18.04 13.31
C THR A 186 19.39 16.59 13.55
N GLY A 187 20.35 15.68 13.66
CA GLY A 187 20.10 14.28 13.92
C GLY A 187 21.28 13.37 13.63
N ARG A 188 21.13 12.10 14.00
CA ARG A 188 22.13 11.07 13.66
C ARG A 188 22.20 10.89 12.15
N ARG A 189 23.40 10.88 11.57
CA ARG A 189 23.61 10.61 10.14
C ARG A 189 23.32 9.15 9.79
N PHE A 190 23.68 8.22 10.66
CA PHE A 190 23.40 6.80 10.50
C PHE A 190 22.26 6.36 11.43
N ASN A 191 21.30 5.66 10.87
CA ASN A 191 20.16 5.06 11.55
C ASN A 191 20.12 3.58 11.17
N TYR A 192 19.96 2.71 12.16
CA TYR A 192 19.93 1.27 11.95
C TYR A 192 18.53 0.77 12.32
N ASP A 193 17.77 0.38 11.33
CA ASP A 193 16.43 -0.17 11.55
C ASP A 193 16.47 -1.70 11.53
N LEU A 194 15.99 -2.30 12.59
CA LEU A 194 15.71 -3.72 12.65
C LEU A 194 14.19 -3.91 12.59
N PHE A 195 13.69 -4.60 11.58
CA PHE A 195 12.26 -4.77 11.31
C PHE A 195 11.87 -6.24 11.22
N LEU A 196 11.00 -6.69 12.11
CA LEU A 196 10.40 -8.01 12.12
C LEU A 196 8.96 -7.90 11.61
N TYR A 197 8.58 -8.73 10.64
CA TYR A 197 7.25 -8.74 10.06
C TYR A 197 6.72 -10.16 9.87
N GLY A 198 5.39 -10.26 9.79
CA GLY A 198 4.69 -11.49 9.49
C GLY A 198 3.42 -11.24 8.70
N ALA A 199 2.94 -12.30 8.08
CA ALA A 199 1.67 -12.35 7.39
C ALA A 199 1.22 -13.81 7.23
N TRP A 200 0.06 -13.98 6.63
CA TRP A 200 -0.38 -15.27 6.10
C TRP A 200 -0.93 -15.09 4.70
N ARG A 201 -0.84 -16.12 3.90
CA ARG A 201 -1.35 -16.13 2.52
C ARG A 201 -1.94 -17.48 2.16
N ALA A 202 -2.75 -17.51 1.10
CA ALA A 202 -3.13 -18.72 0.40
C ALA A 202 -2.04 -19.12 -0.59
N ALA A 203 -2.02 -20.36 -1.05
CA ALA A 203 -1.07 -20.85 -2.05
C ALA A 203 -1.78 -21.31 -3.31
N ARG A 204 -1.03 -21.34 -4.42
CA ARG A 204 -1.38 -21.98 -5.68
C ARG A 204 -0.34 -23.02 -5.95
N VAL A 205 -0.77 -24.21 -6.31
CA VAL A 205 0.10 -25.33 -6.67
C VAL A 205 -0.31 -25.87 -8.02
N MET A 206 0.66 -26.35 -8.78
CA MET A 206 0.40 -27.03 -10.04
C MET A 206 0.49 -28.54 -9.81
N ASP A 207 -0.50 -29.27 -10.30
CA ASP A 207 -0.42 -30.72 -10.46
C ASP A 207 -0.51 -31.02 -11.95
N GLY A 208 0.64 -31.36 -12.55
CA GLY A 208 0.77 -31.44 -13.99
C GLY A 208 0.40 -30.11 -14.68
N HIS A 209 -0.75 -30.08 -15.36
CA HIS A 209 -1.28 -28.87 -16.04
C HIS A 209 -2.44 -28.21 -15.29
N THR A 210 -2.87 -28.77 -14.15
CA THR A 210 -3.99 -28.25 -13.38
C THR A 210 -3.52 -27.33 -12.26
N LEU A 211 -4.11 -26.15 -12.15
CA LEU A 211 -3.84 -25.19 -11.08
C LEU A 211 -4.81 -25.40 -9.93
N HIS A 212 -4.31 -25.83 -8.78
CA HIS A 212 -5.10 -25.97 -7.55
C HIS A 212 -4.92 -24.77 -6.64
N LEU A 213 -6.03 -24.20 -6.21
CA LEU A 213 -6.05 -23.07 -5.28
C LEU A 213 -6.20 -23.59 -3.85
N LEU A 214 -5.14 -23.50 -3.07
CA LEU A 214 -5.12 -23.90 -1.68
C LEU A 214 -5.53 -22.71 -0.79
N ASN A 215 -6.81 -22.65 -0.40
CA ASN A 215 -7.32 -21.63 0.55
C ASN A 215 -6.90 -21.89 2.00
N ARG A 216 -5.94 -22.79 2.21
CA ARG A 216 -5.28 -23.01 3.49
C ARG A 216 -4.35 -21.83 3.81
N LYS A 217 -4.25 -21.46 5.09
CA LYS A 217 -3.37 -20.39 5.55
C LYS A 217 -1.95 -20.89 5.71
N PHE A 218 -1.02 -20.26 5.01
CA PHE A 218 0.41 -20.49 5.09
C PHE A 218 1.05 -19.28 5.76
N ALA A 219 1.90 -19.52 6.76
CA ALA A 219 2.58 -18.47 7.47
C ALA A 219 3.76 -17.92 6.65
N LEU A 220 3.97 -16.63 6.76
CA LEU A 220 5.10 -15.92 6.21
C LEU A 220 5.69 -15.04 7.29
N GLY A 221 7.00 -15.02 7.43
CA GLY A 221 7.70 -14.14 8.35
C GLY A 221 9.05 -13.70 7.80
N GLY A 222 9.51 -12.54 8.23
CA GLY A 222 10.80 -12.03 7.77
C GLY A 222 11.42 -11.03 8.73
N LEU A 223 12.71 -10.84 8.55
CA LEU A 223 13.56 -9.90 9.27
C LEU A 223 14.31 -9.05 8.25
N SER A 224 14.32 -7.74 8.46
CA SER A 224 15.13 -6.80 7.67
C SER A 224 16.01 -5.96 8.58
N PHE A 225 17.28 -5.85 8.21
CA PHE A 225 18.23 -4.93 8.84
C PHE A 225 18.63 -3.85 7.84
N ASN A 226 18.32 -2.59 8.15
CA ASN A 226 18.45 -1.45 7.25
C ASN A 226 19.39 -0.40 7.85
N PRO A 227 20.69 -0.40 7.53
CA PRO A 227 21.57 0.72 7.79
C PRO A 227 21.27 1.87 6.82
N LEU A 228 20.63 2.92 7.32
CA LEU A 228 20.16 4.06 6.54
C LEU A 228 21.03 5.28 6.83
N TYR A 229 21.54 5.92 5.79
CA TYR A 229 22.22 7.19 5.85
C TYR A 229 21.27 8.34 5.56
N ARG A 230 21.26 9.37 6.39
CA ARG A 230 20.44 10.55 6.24
C ARG A 230 21.06 11.48 5.19
N LEU A 231 20.39 11.59 4.04
CA LEU A 231 20.79 12.45 2.93
C LEU A 231 20.39 13.90 3.18
N ASN A 232 19.19 14.12 3.72
CA ASN A 232 18.70 15.43 4.14
C ASN A 232 17.68 15.25 5.28
N ARG A 233 16.97 16.33 5.65
CA ARG A 233 15.99 16.33 6.74
C ARG A 233 14.91 15.27 6.58
N HIS A 234 14.53 14.94 5.34
CA HIS A 234 13.39 14.08 5.03
C HIS A 234 13.80 12.74 4.36
N PHE A 235 14.99 12.67 3.76
CA PHE A 235 15.40 11.47 3.02
C PHE A 235 16.53 10.72 3.70
N LEU A 236 16.27 9.41 3.85
CA LEU A 236 17.28 8.44 4.23
C LEU A 236 17.40 7.40 3.11
N ALA A 237 18.60 6.89 2.88
CA ALA A 237 18.82 5.79 1.96
C ALA A 237 19.94 4.88 2.46
N GLY A 238 19.89 3.62 2.07
CA GLY A 238 20.94 2.67 2.42
C GLY A 238 20.65 1.25 1.96
N PRO A 239 21.61 0.34 2.17
CA PRO A 239 21.41 -1.08 1.91
C PRO A 239 20.48 -1.71 2.93
N SER A 240 20.01 -2.91 2.63
CA SER A 240 19.25 -3.75 3.56
C SER A 240 19.63 -5.21 3.38
N LEU A 241 19.68 -5.92 4.48
CA LEU A 241 19.74 -7.38 4.55
C LEU A 241 18.35 -7.89 4.89
N ASP A 242 17.80 -8.74 4.03
CA ASP A 242 16.44 -9.24 4.15
C ASP A 242 16.45 -10.76 4.26
N ILE A 243 15.80 -11.29 5.28
CA ILE A 243 15.55 -12.73 5.45
C ILE A 243 14.04 -12.94 5.43
N GLN A 244 13.54 -13.86 4.63
CA GLN A 244 12.12 -14.18 4.59
C GLN A 244 11.92 -15.68 4.46
N THR A 245 11.05 -16.24 5.30
CA THR A 245 10.53 -17.61 5.20
C THR A 245 9.07 -17.54 4.78
N ASP A 246 8.70 -18.26 3.73
CA ASP A 246 7.34 -18.34 3.21
C ASP A 246 6.92 -19.80 3.06
N THR A 247 6.09 -20.29 3.98
CA THR A 247 5.66 -21.70 4.02
C THR A 247 4.71 -22.09 2.88
N SER A 248 4.33 -21.13 2.02
CA SER A 248 3.52 -21.37 0.82
C SER A 248 4.35 -21.70 -0.44
N THR A 249 5.69 -21.69 -0.33
CA THR A 249 6.59 -21.91 -1.47
C THR A 249 7.14 -23.32 -1.51
N GLY A 250 7.41 -23.84 -2.71
CA GLY A 250 7.96 -25.17 -2.93
C GLY A 250 7.06 -26.31 -2.48
N LEU A 251 5.76 -26.08 -2.46
CA LEU A 251 4.79 -27.10 -2.10
C LEU A 251 4.59 -28.08 -3.27
N ASP A 252 4.63 -29.37 -2.97
CA ASP A 252 4.24 -30.44 -3.90
C ASP A 252 2.82 -30.90 -3.55
N TYR A 253 1.96 -30.91 -4.54
CA TYR A 253 0.56 -31.35 -4.41
C TYR A 253 0.26 -32.43 -5.43
N THR A 254 -0.32 -33.51 -4.95
CA THR A 254 -0.84 -34.59 -5.78
C THR A 254 -2.34 -34.72 -5.51
N GLU A 255 -3.15 -34.58 -6.55
CA GLU A 255 -4.59 -34.76 -6.44
C GLU A 255 -4.90 -36.22 -6.09
N GLY A 256 -5.80 -36.41 -5.14
CA GLY A 256 -6.26 -37.73 -4.76
C GLY A 256 -7.17 -38.33 -5.84
N ASP A 257 -7.17 -39.64 -5.93
CA ASP A 257 -8.13 -40.42 -6.70
C ASP A 257 -9.07 -41.22 -5.77
N ASN A 258 -9.88 -42.12 -6.33
CA ASN A 258 -10.83 -42.92 -5.56
C ASN A 258 -10.16 -43.80 -4.49
N ASP A 259 -8.89 -44.13 -4.67
CA ASP A 259 -8.13 -45.05 -3.80
C ASP A 259 -7.11 -44.33 -2.91
N ASN A 260 -6.68 -43.11 -3.28
CA ASN A 260 -5.64 -42.37 -2.59
C ASN A 260 -6.10 -40.95 -2.24
N PRO A 261 -5.95 -40.50 -0.97
CA PRO A 261 -6.27 -39.13 -0.60
C PRO A 261 -5.29 -38.15 -1.24
N SER A 262 -5.73 -36.92 -1.48
CA SER A 262 -4.85 -35.83 -1.91
C SER A 262 -3.74 -35.60 -0.89
N CYS A 263 -2.51 -35.44 -1.38
CA CYS A 263 -1.32 -35.24 -0.57
C CYS A 263 -0.71 -33.86 -0.83
N LEU A 264 -0.37 -33.15 0.24
CA LEU A 264 0.37 -31.89 0.20
C LEU A 264 1.63 -32.04 1.02
N SER A 265 2.79 -31.96 0.37
CA SER A 265 4.08 -32.01 1.04
C SER A 265 4.79 -30.67 1.02
N SER A 266 5.66 -30.43 2.01
CA SER A 266 6.44 -29.20 2.18
C SER A 266 7.93 -29.57 2.22
N PRO A 267 8.80 -28.81 1.50
CA PRO A 267 10.22 -29.10 1.45
C PRO A 267 11.00 -28.77 2.74
N GLY A 268 10.31 -28.21 3.74
CA GLY A 268 10.89 -27.78 5.00
C GLY A 268 11.35 -26.31 5.00
N LEU A 269 11.38 -25.71 6.20
CA LEU A 269 11.55 -24.26 6.39
C LEU A 269 12.84 -23.70 5.77
N TRP A 270 13.95 -24.42 5.83
CA TRP A 270 15.21 -23.96 5.24
C TRP A 270 15.11 -23.75 3.74
N LYS A 271 14.46 -24.66 3.04
CA LYS A 271 14.25 -24.53 1.58
C LYS A 271 13.26 -23.42 1.24
N GLN A 272 12.34 -23.10 2.14
CA GLN A 272 11.35 -22.04 2.02
C GLN A 272 11.86 -20.67 2.51
N THR A 273 13.14 -20.59 2.91
CA THR A 273 13.80 -19.37 3.36
C THR A 273 14.66 -18.79 2.25
N SER A 274 14.56 -17.47 2.08
CA SER A 274 15.37 -16.67 1.17
C SER A 274 16.19 -15.63 1.92
N PHE A 275 17.38 -15.32 1.40
CA PHE A 275 18.24 -14.24 1.85
C PHE A 275 18.40 -13.25 0.71
N GLY A 276 18.06 -12.00 0.95
CA GLY A 276 18.07 -10.93 -0.03
C GLY A 276 18.93 -9.77 0.39
N LEU A 277 19.43 -9.06 -0.63
CA LEU A 277 20.06 -7.76 -0.52
C LEU A 277 19.17 -6.74 -1.22
N SER A 278 18.94 -5.60 -0.61
CA SER A 278 18.17 -4.53 -1.23
C SER A 278 18.75 -3.14 -0.95
N ILE A 279 18.33 -2.19 -1.77
CA ILE A 279 18.55 -0.77 -1.51
C ILE A 279 17.21 -0.20 -1.06
N ARG A 280 17.24 0.58 0.02
CA ARG A 280 16.08 1.23 0.61
C ARG A 280 16.19 2.74 0.49
N GLY A 281 15.07 3.38 0.17
CA GLY A 281 14.87 4.81 0.30
C GLY A 281 13.71 5.06 1.27
N GLU A 282 13.90 5.98 2.21
CA GLU A 282 12.88 6.35 3.17
C GLU A 282 12.61 7.86 3.11
N LEU A 283 11.36 8.23 2.90
CA LEU A 283 10.87 9.59 3.02
C LEU A 283 10.24 9.74 4.41
N GLU A 284 10.97 10.42 5.30
CA GLU A 284 10.56 10.64 6.70
C GLU A 284 9.68 11.89 6.80
N MET A 285 8.50 11.70 7.35
CA MET A 285 7.48 12.74 7.57
C MET A 285 7.07 12.73 9.06
N PRO A 286 6.40 13.77 9.56
CA PRO A 286 6.18 13.94 11.01
C PRO A 286 5.52 12.77 11.75
N LEU A 287 4.56 12.07 11.15
CA LEU A 287 3.94 10.87 11.77
C LEU A 287 4.23 9.59 11.01
N PHE A 288 4.35 9.67 9.69
CA PHE A 288 4.52 8.51 8.84
C PHE A 288 5.77 8.68 7.98
N SER A 289 6.45 7.59 7.74
CA SER A 289 7.53 7.51 6.75
C SER A 289 7.13 6.53 5.66
N ILE A 290 7.44 6.85 4.41
CA ILE A 290 7.30 5.94 3.28
C ILE A 290 8.65 5.30 3.04
N ASN A 291 8.71 3.97 3.07
CA ASN A 291 9.92 3.22 2.76
C ASN A 291 9.71 2.43 1.46
N LEU A 292 10.63 2.61 0.52
CA LEU A 292 10.65 1.95 -0.76
C LEU A 292 11.94 1.15 -0.89
N GLY A 293 11.87 -0.05 -1.47
CA GLY A 293 13.05 -0.87 -1.67
C GLY A 293 13.01 -1.68 -2.95
N ILE A 294 14.19 -1.92 -3.51
CA ILE A 294 14.40 -2.84 -4.63
C ILE A 294 15.52 -3.77 -4.23
N GLY A 295 15.29 -5.08 -4.38
CA GLY A 295 16.21 -6.09 -3.92
C GLY A 295 16.31 -7.32 -4.79
N TYR A 296 17.31 -8.13 -4.46
CA TYR A 296 17.62 -9.39 -5.10
C TYR A 296 17.82 -10.49 -4.05
N ASN A 297 17.11 -11.61 -4.20
CA ASN A 297 17.30 -12.79 -3.37
C ASN A 297 18.56 -13.52 -3.82
N VAL A 298 19.63 -13.37 -3.05
CA VAL A 298 20.95 -13.97 -3.33
C VAL A 298 20.92 -15.48 -3.09
N ILE A 299 20.23 -15.89 -2.01
CA ILE A 299 20.04 -17.30 -1.68
C ILE A 299 18.54 -17.60 -1.75
N ARG A 300 18.19 -18.58 -2.55
CA ARG A 300 16.84 -19.13 -2.70
C ARG A 300 16.94 -20.59 -3.09
N ASN A 301 16.18 -21.44 -2.44
CA ASN A 301 16.30 -22.89 -2.58
C ASN A 301 15.13 -23.53 -3.34
N VAL A 302 14.09 -22.74 -3.66
CA VAL A 302 12.93 -23.19 -4.45
C VAL A 302 12.66 -22.21 -5.59
N SER A 303 12.14 -22.71 -6.72
CA SER A 303 11.88 -21.92 -7.94
C SER A 303 10.79 -20.86 -7.78
N ASP A 304 9.87 -21.08 -6.84
CA ASP A 304 8.76 -20.16 -6.55
C ASP A 304 9.25 -18.85 -5.94
N ILE A 305 10.38 -18.88 -5.23
CA ILE A 305 11.02 -17.68 -4.71
C ILE A 305 11.74 -16.97 -5.85
N LYS A 306 11.24 -15.83 -6.27
CA LYS A 306 11.80 -15.06 -7.38
C LYS A 306 13.04 -14.29 -6.96
N SER A 307 13.93 -14.04 -7.93
CA SER A 307 15.20 -13.36 -7.69
C SER A 307 14.99 -11.90 -7.31
N PHE A 308 14.23 -11.15 -8.12
CA PHE A 308 13.96 -9.73 -7.86
C PHE A 308 12.71 -9.53 -7.02
N TYR A 309 12.78 -8.53 -6.15
CA TYR A 309 11.62 -8.06 -5.38
C TYR A 309 11.69 -6.55 -5.17
N SER A 310 10.54 -5.97 -4.95
CA SER A 310 10.39 -4.60 -4.46
C SER A 310 9.57 -4.58 -3.18
N THR A 311 9.78 -3.58 -2.36
CA THR A 311 9.05 -3.39 -1.10
C THR A 311 8.51 -1.97 -1.02
N TYR A 312 7.31 -1.86 -0.52
CA TYR A 312 6.61 -0.61 -0.30
C TYR A 312 6.03 -0.67 1.09
N SER A 313 6.41 0.22 1.97
CA SER A 313 5.86 0.21 3.32
C SER A 313 5.66 1.60 3.88
N LEU A 314 4.63 1.68 4.71
CA LEU A 314 4.33 2.81 5.54
C LEU A 314 4.78 2.50 6.96
N LYS A 315 5.58 3.37 7.54
CA LYS A 315 6.15 3.23 8.87
C LYS A 315 5.65 4.39 9.74
N THR A 316 5.28 4.09 10.99
CA THR A 316 4.98 5.10 12.00
C THR A 316 5.72 4.81 13.29
N PHE A 317 6.31 5.84 13.90
CA PHE A 317 7.04 5.68 15.16
C PHE A 317 6.10 5.72 16.36
N VAL A 318 6.29 4.76 17.26
CA VAL A 318 5.64 4.69 18.56
C VAL A 318 6.69 5.00 19.61
N GLY A 319 6.70 6.25 20.05
CA GLY A 319 7.80 6.76 20.88
C GLY A 319 9.05 7.13 20.09
N LYS A 320 10.25 7.03 20.68
CA LYS A 320 11.49 7.53 20.07
C LYS A 320 12.24 6.52 19.21
N LYS A 321 12.02 5.23 19.41
CA LYS A 321 12.83 4.16 18.79
C LYS A 321 12.02 3.06 18.15
N MET A 322 10.85 2.73 18.69
CA MET A 322 9.99 1.67 18.17
C MET A 322 9.15 2.22 17.01
N PHE A 323 8.93 1.40 16.00
CA PHE A 323 8.00 1.72 14.92
C PHE A 323 7.15 0.51 14.56
N ILE A 324 5.95 0.79 14.05
CA ILE A 324 5.08 -0.17 13.39
C ILE A 324 5.16 0.10 11.90
N SER A 325 5.18 -0.95 11.10
CA SER A 325 5.17 -0.83 9.65
C SER A 325 4.18 -1.80 9.03
N ILE A 326 3.46 -1.28 8.04
CA ILE A 326 2.62 -2.07 7.14
C ILE A 326 3.10 -1.85 5.72
N GLY A 327 3.21 -2.91 4.95
CA GLY A 327 3.73 -2.80 3.60
C GLY A 327 3.46 -4.02 2.76
N TYR A 328 4.06 -4.00 1.59
CA TYR A 328 3.90 -5.00 0.57
C TYR A 328 5.25 -5.35 -0.03
N ARG A 329 5.52 -6.65 -0.20
CA ARG A 329 6.65 -7.15 -0.96
C ARG A 329 6.13 -7.74 -2.26
N LEU A 330 6.55 -7.18 -3.38
CA LEU A 330 6.21 -7.64 -4.72
C LEU A 330 7.40 -8.37 -5.30
N SER A 331 7.19 -9.52 -5.88
CA SER A 331 8.20 -10.22 -6.67
C SER A 331 7.99 -9.95 -8.16
N ALA A 332 9.05 -9.92 -8.96
CA ALA A 332 9.03 -9.56 -10.37
C ALA A 332 8.18 -10.48 -11.27
N ALA A 333 7.75 -11.63 -10.77
CA ALA A 333 6.76 -12.48 -11.44
C ALA A 333 5.38 -12.24 -10.83
N GLN A 334 4.36 -12.17 -11.66
CA GLN A 334 2.96 -11.84 -11.38
C GLN A 334 2.26 -12.62 -10.24
N TYR A 335 2.96 -13.46 -9.49
CA TYR A 335 2.33 -14.50 -8.66
C TYR A 335 2.73 -14.49 -7.17
N THR A 336 3.63 -13.62 -6.72
CA THR A 336 4.05 -13.61 -5.30
C THR A 336 4.01 -12.21 -4.72
N HIS A 337 2.81 -11.83 -4.30
CA HIS A 337 2.61 -10.64 -3.50
C HIS A 337 2.42 -11.05 -2.05
N ASN A 338 3.13 -10.45 -1.12
CA ASN A 338 2.87 -10.68 0.29
C ASN A 338 2.78 -9.39 1.09
N LEU A 339 1.84 -9.41 2.00
CA LEU A 339 1.70 -8.38 3.01
C LEU A 339 2.87 -8.46 3.99
N MET A 340 3.34 -7.32 4.47
CA MET A 340 4.34 -7.19 5.52
C MET A 340 3.72 -6.33 6.63
N PHE A 341 3.36 -6.95 7.73
CA PHE A 341 2.89 -6.22 8.91
C PHE A 341 3.78 -6.57 10.10
N GLY A 342 4.32 -5.56 10.77
CA GLY A 342 5.24 -5.84 11.85
C GLY A 342 5.70 -4.62 12.62
N MET A 343 6.71 -4.86 13.44
CA MET A 343 7.32 -3.84 14.28
C MET A 343 8.83 -3.85 14.14
N GLY A 344 9.44 -2.73 14.46
CA GLY A 344 10.90 -2.60 14.43
C GLY A 344 11.41 -1.57 15.40
N PHE A 345 12.73 -1.51 15.45
CA PHE A 345 13.45 -0.58 16.30
C PHE A 345 14.49 0.18 15.47
N ARG A 346 14.56 1.49 15.68
CA ARG A 346 15.62 2.36 15.19
C ARG A 346 16.65 2.59 16.30
N LEU A 347 17.91 2.17 16.06
CA LEU A 347 19.04 2.21 16.99
C LEU A 347 19.89 3.45 16.77
#